data_4a4f1b6b13ffbd998f1033f851379d2b
#
_entry.id   4a4f1b6b13ffbd998f1033f851379d2b
#
_cell.length_a   1.000
_cell.length_b   1.000
_cell.length_c   1.000
_cell.angle_alpha   90.00
_cell.angle_beta   90.00
_cell.angle_gamma   90.00
#
_symmetry.space_group_name_H-M   'P 1'
#
loop_
_entity.id
_entity.type
_entity.pdbx_description
1 polymer ?
#
loop_
_entity_poly.entity_id
_entity_poly.type
_entity_poly.pdbx_seq_one_letter_code
_entity_poly.pdbx_strand_id
1 'polypeptide(L)'
;MHRTTEVHDELACFVISVAARLLGVHPQTLRYYERAGLINPSRSKGNIRLYSARDIERAQHIKRLIEDLGVNLAGVEVIMRLTERMREMERELEELRALAKGVRGRGPRSSITSL
;
A
#
# COMPACT_ATOMS: atom_id res chain seq x y z
N MET A 1 21.27 -11.65 -8.18
CA MET A 1 20.82 -11.56 -7.83
C MET A 1 20.19 -10.85 -7.76
N HIS A 2 19.82 -10.67 -8.01
CA HIS A 2 19.20 -10.10 -8.04
C HIS A 2 18.16 -10.14 -7.77
N ARG A 3 18.22 -10.94 -7.36
CA ARG A 3 17.10 -11.10 -7.02
C ARG A 3 16.29 -10.04 -7.36
N THR A 4 15.21 -10.05 -7.57
CA THR A 4 14.43 -8.95 -8.01
C THR A 4 14.17 -8.00 -6.88
N THR A 5 14.01 -6.75 -7.23
CA THR A 5 13.74 -5.74 -6.26
C THR A 5 12.40 -5.97 -5.57
N GLU A 6 11.44 -6.49 -6.31
CA GLU A 6 10.15 -6.75 -5.75
C GLU A 6 10.20 -7.72 -4.61
N VAL A 7 10.89 -8.83 -4.85
CA VAL A 7 11.01 -9.84 -3.81
C VAL A 7 11.71 -9.26 -2.62
N HIS A 8 12.73 -8.47 -2.89
CA HIS A 8 13.49 -7.86 -1.83
C HIS A 8 12.62 -6.94 -0.99
N ASP A 9 11.80 -6.12 -1.64
CA ASP A 9 10.94 -5.19 -0.94
C ASP A 9 9.96 -5.91 -0.05
N GLU A 10 9.40 -7.00 -0.52
CA GLU A 10 8.46 -7.75 0.26
C GLU A 10 9.09 -8.47 1.42
N LEU A 11 10.30 -8.94 1.21
CA LEU A 11 10.97 -9.70 2.25
C LEU A 11 11.74 -8.83 3.23
N ALA A 12 12.05 -7.61 2.85
CA ALA A 12 12.77 -6.70 3.73
C ALA A 12 11.81 -6.23 4.81
N CYS A 13 12.15 -6.53 6.05
CA CYS A 13 11.32 -6.16 7.18
C CYS A 13 12.13 -5.48 8.24
N PHE A 14 11.49 -4.56 8.92
CA PHE A 14 12.14 -3.76 9.94
C PHE A 14 11.39 -3.91 11.25
N VAL A 15 12.12 -4.04 12.35
CA VAL A 15 11.46 -4.02 13.66
C VAL A 15 11.02 -2.59 13.93
N ILE A 16 10.11 -2.45 14.90
CA ILE A 16 9.45 -1.18 15.12
C ILE A 16 10.41 -0.03 15.45
N SER A 17 11.48 -0.30 16.16
CA SER A 17 12.42 0.78 16.50
C SER A 17 13.10 1.34 15.25
N VAL A 18 13.43 0.46 14.31
CA VAL A 18 14.05 0.89 13.07
C VAL A 18 13.02 1.59 12.18
N ALA A 19 11.83 1.01 12.09
CA ALA A 19 10.77 1.61 11.30
C ALA A 19 10.45 3.02 11.78
N ALA A 20 10.35 3.17 13.10
CA ALA A 20 10.05 4.48 13.69
C ALA A 20 11.15 5.48 13.35
N ARG A 21 12.40 5.03 13.39
CA ARG A 21 13.51 5.90 13.05
C ARG A 21 13.47 6.32 11.60
N LEU A 22 13.19 5.38 10.71
CA LEU A 22 13.09 5.69 9.29
C LEU A 22 12.00 6.71 9.02
N LEU A 23 10.92 6.64 9.78
CA LEU A 23 9.78 7.52 9.59
C LEU A 23 9.91 8.83 10.37
N GLY A 24 10.83 8.88 11.31
CA GLY A 24 10.97 10.06 12.13
C GLY A 24 9.82 10.22 13.12
N VAL A 25 9.31 9.11 13.64
CA VAL A 25 8.22 9.15 14.62
C VAL A 25 8.59 8.30 15.81
N HIS A 26 7.83 8.47 16.87
CA HIS A 26 7.97 7.64 18.05
C HIS A 26 7.34 6.27 17.79
N PRO A 27 7.90 5.17 18.33
CA PRO A 27 7.30 3.85 18.13
C PRO A 27 5.83 3.79 18.54
N GLN A 28 5.44 4.55 19.54
CA GLN A 28 4.04 4.58 19.95
C GLN A 28 3.12 5.09 18.85
N THR A 29 3.63 5.97 17.99
CA THR A 29 2.85 6.46 16.87
C THR A 29 2.51 5.30 15.92
N LEU A 30 3.48 4.42 15.68
CA LEU A 30 3.23 3.27 14.83
C LEU A 30 2.23 2.31 15.47
N ARG A 31 2.32 2.14 16.78
CA ARG A 31 1.35 1.31 17.49
C ARG A 31 -0.05 1.92 17.40
N TYR A 32 -0.11 3.23 17.46
CA TYR A 32 -1.37 3.94 17.35
C TYR A 32 -1.98 3.72 15.97
N TYR A 33 -1.17 3.85 14.92
CA TYR A 33 -1.65 3.59 13.55
C TYR A 33 -2.17 2.16 13.43
N GLU A 34 -1.47 1.23 14.04
CA GLU A 34 -1.89 -0.18 13.98
C GLU A 34 -3.21 -0.38 14.70
N ARG A 35 -3.35 0.19 15.89
CA ARG A 35 -4.60 0.06 16.65
C ARG A 35 -5.76 0.68 15.90
N ALA A 36 -5.50 1.72 15.14
CA ALA A 36 -6.53 2.37 14.36
C ALA A 36 -6.86 1.60 13.07
N GLY A 37 -6.13 0.52 12.81
CA GLY A 37 -6.40 -0.28 11.62
C GLY A 37 -5.82 0.30 10.35
N LEU A 38 -4.92 1.26 10.46
CA LEU A 38 -4.37 1.92 9.30
C LEU A 38 -3.18 1.18 8.71
N ILE A 39 -2.44 0.46 9.54
CA ILE A 39 -1.35 -0.39 9.06
C ILE A 39 -1.47 -1.73 9.75
N ASN A 40 -0.88 -2.73 9.14
CA ASN A 40 -1.00 -4.09 9.65
C ASN A 40 0.32 -4.83 9.45
N PRO A 41 1.30 -4.56 10.30
CA PRO A 41 2.60 -5.21 10.17
C PRO A 41 2.47 -6.71 10.43
N SER A 42 3.33 -7.48 9.81
CA SER A 42 3.35 -8.90 10.06
C SER A 42 4.04 -9.16 11.40
N ARG A 43 4.01 -10.40 11.82
CA ARG A 43 4.65 -10.78 13.07
C ARG A 43 5.55 -11.97 12.84
N SER A 44 6.70 -11.93 13.48
CA SER A 44 7.63 -13.05 13.41
C SER A 44 7.12 -14.18 14.28
N LYS A 45 7.84 -15.29 14.27
CA LYS A 45 7.49 -16.41 15.11
C LYS A 45 7.50 -16.04 16.58
N GLY A 46 8.37 -15.11 16.95
CA GLY A 46 8.42 -14.63 18.32
C GLY A 46 7.44 -13.53 18.61
N ASN A 47 6.47 -13.32 17.70
CA ASN A 47 5.43 -12.32 17.88
C ASN A 47 5.96 -10.90 17.87
N ILE A 48 7.03 -10.69 17.13
CA ILE A 48 7.63 -9.37 17.01
C ILE A 48 7.10 -8.71 15.75
N ARG A 49 6.70 -7.45 15.86
CA ARG A 49 6.20 -6.69 14.70
C ARG A 49 7.29 -6.50 13.66
N LEU A 50 6.94 -6.77 12.41
CA LEU A 50 7.86 -6.61 11.30
C LEU A 50 7.20 -5.74 10.25
N TYR A 51 7.83 -4.62 9.94
CA TYR A 51 7.30 -3.64 8.99
C TYR A 51 8.01 -3.79 7.66
N SER A 52 7.25 -4.06 6.62
CA SER A 52 7.80 -4.15 5.27
C SER A 52 8.06 -2.75 4.72
N ALA A 53 8.77 -2.70 3.60
CA ALA A 53 8.98 -1.42 2.93
C ALA A 53 7.64 -0.79 2.56
N ARG A 54 6.69 -1.60 2.19
CA ARG A 54 5.36 -1.13 1.85
C ARG A 54 4.66 -0.56 3.08
N ASP A 55 4.83 -1.21 4.22
CA ASP A 55 4.28 -0.69 5.47
C ASP A 55 4.87 0.67 5.80
N ILE A 56 6.17 0.82 5.56
CA ILE A 56 6.84 2.10 5.82
C ILE A 56 6.27 3.18 4.92
N GLU A 57 6.09 2.87 3.65
CA GLU A 57 5.51 3.82 2.71
C GLU A 57 4.12 4.25 3.15
N ARG A 58 3.33 3.27 3.55
CA ARG A 58 1.97 3.54 3.99
C ARG A 58 1.96 4.43 5.22
N ALA A 59 2.82 4.13 6.18
CA ALA A 59 2.92 4.94 7.38
C ALA A 59 3.39 6.35 7.08
N GLN A 60 4.29 6.48 6.11
CA GLN A 60 4.75 7.80 5.70
C GLN A 60 3.61 8.62 5.13
N HIS A 61 2.78 7.99 4.34
CA HIS A 61 1.62 8.65 3.76
C HIS A 61 0.65 9.11 4.85
N ILE A 62 0.39 8.24 5.82
CA ILE A 62 -0.50 8.56 6.92
C ILE A 62 0.06 9.74 7.73
N LYS A 63 1.36 9.70 7.99
CA LYS A 63 2.00 10.76 8.73
C LYS A 63 1.83 12.10 8.03
N ARG A 64 2.01 12.11 6.71
CA ARG A 64 1.86 13.34 5.95
C ARG A 64 0.44 13.89 6.02
N LEU A 65 -0.53 13.00 5.91
CA LEU A 65 -1.92 13.42 5.97
C LEU A 65 -2.25 14.07 7.29
N ILE A 66 -1.74 13.49 8.37
CA ILE A 66 -2.04 14.00 9.70
C ILE A 66 -1.24 15.25 10.03
N GLU A 67 0.06 15.20 9.84
CA GLU A 67 0.93 16.26 10.30
C GLU A 67 0.99 17.45 9.36
N ASP A 68 1.08 17.15 8.06
CA ASP A 68 1.24 18.25 7.11
C ASP A 68 -0.09 18.82 6.64
N LEU A 69 -1.11 17.99 6.54
CA LEU A 69 -2.40 18.42 6.01
C LEU A 69 -3.48 18.54 7.07
N GLY A 70 -3.20 18.14 8.28
CA GLY A 70 -4.15 18.29 9.37
C GLY A 70 -5.37 17.41 9.26
N VAL A 71 -5.27 16.30 8.55
CA VAL A 71 -6.40 15.40 8.40
C VAL A 71 -6.57 14.60 9.68
N ASN A 72 -7.79 14.50 10.20
CA ASN A 72 -8.01 13.70 11.39
C ASN A 72 -8.05 12.22 11.03
N LEU A 73 -8.08 11.39 12.06
CA LEU A 73 -7.95 9.96 11.87
C LEU A 73 -9.06 9.39 10.99
N ALA A 74 -10.28 9.85 11.19
CA ALA A 74 -11.41 9.37 10.39
C ALA A 74 -11.20 9.72 8.92
N GLY A 75 -10.69 10.92 8.66
CA GLY A 75 -10.40 11.35 7.30
C GLY A 75 -9.29 10.54 6.68
N VAL A 76 -8.26 10.22 7.47
CA VAL A 76 -7.17 9.39 6.98
C VAL A 76 -7.72 8.03 6.53
N GLU A 77 -8.60 7.46 7.35
CA GLU A 77 -9.18 6.17 7.02
C GLU A 77 -9.89 6.21 5.68
N VAL A 78 -10.68 7.24 5.46
CA VAL A 78 -11.41 7.39 4.21
C VAL A 78 -10.44 7.56 3.04
N ILE A 79 -9.44 8.41 3.22
CA ILE A 79 -8.46 8.66 2.16
C ILE A 79 -7.72 7.38 1.80
N MET A 80 -7.31 6.63 2.81
CA MET A 80 -6.58 5.39 2.53
C MET A 80 -7.45 4.40 1.77
N ARG A 81 -8.72 4.32 2.13
CA ARG A 81 -9.64 3.42 1.44
C ARG A 81 -9.84 3.85 0.00
N LEU A 82 -10.02 5.14 -0.22
CA LEU A 82 -10.21 5.67 -1.57
C LEU A 82 -8.96 5.48 -2.41
N THR A 83 -7.80 5.70 -1.83
CA THR A 83 -6.54 5.52 -2.54
C THR A 83 -6.38 4.06 -2.97
N GLU A 84 -6.74 3.15 -2.08
CA GLU A 84 -6.66 1.75 -2.40
C GLU A 84 -7.60 1.40 -3.55
N ARG A 85 -8.81 1.94 -3.52
CA ARG A 85 -9.77 1.72 -4.58
C ARG A 85 -9.26 2.28 -5.91
N MET A 86 -8.63 3.44 -5.86
CA MET A 86 -8.06 4.02 -7.06
C MET A 86 -7.00 3.13 -7.66
N ARG A 87 -6.15 2.56 -6.82
CA ARG A 87 -5.12 1.66 -7.33
C ARG A 87 -5.72 0.42 -7.98
N GLU A 88 -6.77 -0.11 -7.38
CA GLU A 88 -7.46 -1.25 -7.97
C GLU A 88 -8.04 -0.91 -9.33
N MET A 89 -8.65 0.25 -9.41
CA MET A 89 -9.24 0.69 -10.66
C MET A 89 -8.18 0.91 -11.73
N GLU A 90 -7.05 1.44 -11.34
CA GLU A 90 -5.94 1.63 -12.26
C GLU A 90 -5.44 0.31 -12.80
N ARG A 91 -5.35 -0.68 -11.93
CA ARG A 91 -4.92 -2.01 -12.37
C ARG A 91 -5.93 -2.63 -13.32
N GLU A 92 -7.21 -2.49 -13.01
CA GLU A 92 -8.26 -3.00 -13.88
C GLU A 92 -8.21 -2.33 -15.24
N LEU A 93 -7.98 -1.02 -15.23
CA LEU A 93 -7.90 -0.28 -16.47
C LEU A 93 -6.71 -0.74 -17.30
N GLU A 94 -5.60 -0.95 -16.64
CA GLU A 94 -4.39 -1.43 -17.30
C GLU A 94 -4.64 -2.79 -17.95
N GLU A 95 -5.31 -3.67 -17.24
CA GLU A 95 -5.61 -4.99 -17.75
C GLU A 95 -6.55 -4.91 -18.94
N LEU A 96 -7.56 -4.07 -18.84
CA LEU A 96 -8.49 -3.90 -19.95
C LEU A 96 -7.82 -3.32 -21.17
N ARG A 97 -6.90 -2.39 -20.97
CA ARG A 97 -6.15 -1.82 -22.07
C ARG A 97 -5.27 -2.86 -22.75
N ALA A 98 -4.66 -3.71 -21.94
CA ALA A 98 -3.83 -4.77 -22.49
C ALA A 98 -4.67 -5.74 -23.30
N LEU A 99 -5.86 -6.07 -22.79
CA LEU A 99 -6.77 -6.93 -23.50
C LEU A 99 -7.21 -6.30 -24.81
N ALA A 100 -7.53 -5.02 -24.78
CA ALA A 100 -7.97 -4.32 -25.97
C ALA A 100 -6.89 -4.35 -27.04
N LYS A 101 -5.65 -4.19 -26.63
CA LYS A 101 -4.55 -4.25 -27.58
C LYS A 101 -4.44 -5.61 -28.21
N GLY A 102 -4.56 -6.66 -27.40
CA GLY A 102 -4.49 -8.01 -27.93
C GLY A 102 -5.64 -8.32 -28.84
N VAL A 103 -6.81 -7.83 -28.47
CA VAL A 103 -8.00 -8.08 -29.27
C VAL A 103 -7.97 -7.29 -30.55
N ARG A 104 -7.35 -6.12 -30.54
CA ARG A 104 -7.32 -5.29 -31.72
C ARG A 104 -6.72 -6.02 -32.91
N GLY A 105 -5.74 -6.86 -32.68
CA GLY A 105 -5.12 -7.61 -33.74
C GLY A 105 -6.00 -8.68 -34.30
N ARG A 106 -7.06 -9.05 -33.59
CA ARG A 106 -7.96 -10.09 -34.02
C ARG A 106 -9.32 -9.59 -34.40
N GLY A 107 -9.50 -8.30 -34.37
CA GLY A 107 -10.78 -7.76 -34.68
C GLY A 107 -11.56 -7.42 -33.44
N PRO A 108 -12.63 -6.70 -33.63
CA PRO A 108 -13.42 -6.19 -32.52
C PRO A 108 -14.10 -7.30 -31.74
N ARG A 109 -14.32 -7.01 -30.50
CA ARG A 109 -15.03 -7.92 -29.63
C ARG A 109 -16.18 -7.19 -29.01
N SER A 110 -17.32 -7.59 -29.38
CA SER A 110 -18.48 -6.93 -28.82
C SER A 110 -18.66 -7.23 -27.35
N SER A 111 -18.09 -8.29 -26.91
CA SER A 111 -18.23 -8.62 -25.50
C SER A 111 -17.73 -7.52 -24.60
N ILE A 112 -16.85 -6.72 -25.09
CA ILE A 112 -16.31 -5.66 -24.29
C ILE A 112 -17.34 -4.61 -23.98
N THR A 113 -18.22 -4.43 -24.90
CA THR A 113 -19.21 -3.39 -24.75
C THR A 113 -20.42 -3.85 -24.00
N SER A 114 -20.46 -5.08 -23.65
CA SER A 114 -21.63 -5.60 -22.98
C SER A 114 -21.71 -5.12 -21.56
N LEU A 115 -20.96 -4.20 -21.20
CA LEU A 115 -21.05 -3.68 -19.87
C LEU A 115 -22.22 -2.86 -19.55
#